data_4ed986ea450b9511df93d4cf93f25d27
#
_entry.id   4ed986ea450b9511df93d4cf93f25d27
#
_cell.length_a   1.000
_cell.length_b   1.000
_cell.length_c   1.000
_cell.angle_alpha   90.00
_cell.angle_beta   90.00
_cell.angle_gamma   90.00
#
_symmetry.space_group_name_H-M   'P 1'
#
loop_
_entity.id
_entity.type
_entity.pdbx_description
1 polymer ?
#
loop_
_entity_poly.entity_id
_entity_poly.type
_entity_poly.pdbx_seq_one_letter_code
_entity_poly.pdbx_strand_id
1 'polypeptide(L)'
;MTRRQFTKVTAQSALLITTFPVKTITTQKEEKSMIRLGGPVFTRYENPDEWVNAIKLLGYRAAYCPVDITASQDEIKAYKNAAKKADIIISEVGVWNNPITSDEAERKSAIEKNIKCLQLADEIAANCCVNVSGSRNEKYWAGPHMENLSEETFDMVVEITRKIIDAVNPTHTWYTLEAMPWAFPYSADSYLKLIKAIDRKGFAVHLDPVNMVVSPEIYFNNGKMIGECFAKLGPFIKSCHAKDIIIREDIYLPHLDEVRAGTGKLNYAVFLKELGKLQDVPLMLEHLNTQEEYKSAADYIREVAKNNGIIV
;
A
#
# COMPACT_ATOMS: atom_id res chain seq x y z
N MET A 1 77.26 37.72 6.13
CA MET A 1 78.03 38.18 4.91
C MET A 1 77.38 37.41 3.75
N THR A 2 76.93 37.93 2.69
CA THR A 2 76.75 39.15 1.92
C THR A 2 75.73 38.87 0.82
N ARG A 3 74.73 39.67 0.77
CA ARG A 3 74.29 40.59 -0.29
C ARG A 3 74.23 40.08 -1.76
N ARG A 4 73.01 40.13 -2.26
CA ARG A 4 72.52 40.63 -3.59
C ARG A 4 72.84 39.85 -4.84
N GLN A 5 71.73 39.45 -5.51
CA GLN A 5 71.43 40.07 -6.83
C GLN A 5 69.93 39.90 -7.18
N PHE A 6 69.29 41.01 -7.48
CA PHE A 6 67.95 41.13 -8.07
C PHE A 6 68.06 40.93 -9.58
N THR A 7 67.30 40.04 -10.11
CA THR A 7 67.03 40.05 -11.54
C THR A 7 65.50 40.21 -11.74
N LYS A 8 65.14 41.34 -12.36
CA LYS A 8 63.76 41.65 -12.78
C LYS A 8 63.37 40.72 -13.93
N VAL A 9 62.29 39.99 -13.81
CA VAL A 9 61.62 39.37 -14.94
C VAL A 9 60.19 39.97 -14.96
N THR A 10 59.96 40.74 -16.01
CA THR A 10 58.61 41.26 -16.37
C THR A 10 57.77 40.10 -16.91
N ALA A 11 56.75 39.67 -16.14
CA ALA A 11 55.77 38.70 -16.61
C ALA A 11 54.57 39.47 -17.13
N GLN A 12 54.26 39.37 -18.40
CA GLN A 12 53.03 39.78 -19.03
C GLN A 12 51.92 38.80 -18.56
N SER A 13 50.98 39.29 -17.75
CA SER A 13 49.82 38.53 -17.34
C SER A 13 48.77 38.55 -18.46
N ALA A 14 48.66 37.51 -19.22
CA ALA A 14 47.51 37.27 -20.09
C ALA A 14 46.33 36.80 -19.22
N LEU A 15 45.30 37.64 -19.14
CA LEU A 15 44.04 37.31 -18.43
C LEU A 15 43.23 36.35 -19.31
N LEU A 16 43.30 35.07 -19.03
CA LEU A 16 42.39 34.06 -19.59
C LEU A 16 41.06 34.16 -18.87
N ILE A 17 40.06 34.80 -19.50
CA ILE A 17 38.64 34.77 -19.07
C ILE A 17 38.10 33.40 -19.47
N THR A 18 38.09 32.44 -18.54
CA THR A 18 37.38 31.20 -18.69
C THR A 18 35.89 31.46 -18.39
N THR A 19 35.10 31.57 -19.45
CA THR A 19 33.62 31.55 -19.33
C THR A 19 33.15 30.14 -18.94
N PHE A 20 32.83 29.96 -17.68
CA PHE A 20 32.10 28.76 -17.25
C PHE A 20 30.69 28.83 -17.80
N PRO A 21 30.18 27.76 -18.44
CA PRO A 21 28.77 27.71 -18.82
C PRO A 21 27.92 27.71 -17.54
N VAL A 22 27.11 28.75 -17.39
CA VAL A 22 26.07 28.79 -16.37
C VAL A 22 25.11 27.65 -16.72
N LYS A 23 25.17 26.52 -15.97
CA LYS A 23 24.12 25.51 -16.02
C LYS A 23 22.84 26.17 -15.57
N THR A 24 21.96 26.41 -16.50
CA THR A 24 20.56 26.77 -16.21
C THR A 24 20.01 25.63 -15.37
N ILE A 25 19.83 25.89 -14.08
CA ILE A 25 19.05 25.00 -13.20
C ILE A 25 17.61 25.16 -13.69
N THR A 26 17.18 24.27 -14.56
CA THR A 26 15.76 24.06 -14.81
C THR A 26 15.18 23.55 -13.49
N THR A 27 14.48 24.43 -12.80
CA THR A 27 13.57 24.00 -11.72
C THR A 27 12.57 23.05 -12.36
N GLN A 28 12.82 21.74 -12.20
CA GLN A 28 11.75 20.76 -12.40
C GLN A 28 10.64 21.20 -11.44
N LYS A 29 9.52 21.58 -12.03
CA LYS A 29 8.28 21.78 -11.30
C LYS A 29 8.05 20.45 -10.59
N GLU A 30 8.20 20.44 -9.25
CA GLU A 30 7.80 19.29 -8.45
C GLU A 30 6.35 19.01 -8.82
N GLU A 31 6.09 17.95 -9.57
CA GLU A 31 4.74 17.43 -9.72
C GLU A 31 4.28 17.11 -8.31
N LYS A 32 3.32 17.91 -7.83
CA LYS A 32 2.72 17.66 -6.52
C LYS A 32 2.14 16.25 -6.56
N SER A 33 2.77 15.35 -5.83
CA SER A 33 2.30 13.98 -5.71
C SER A 33 0.86 14.00 -5.18
N MET A 34 0.01 13.27 -5.86
CA MET A 34 -1.40 13.20 -5.53
C MET A 34 -1.73 11.82 -4.99
N ILE A 35 -2.31 11.78 -3.79
CA ILE A 35 -2.83 10.55 -3.20
C ILE A 35 -4.17 10.23 -3.85
N ARG A 36 -4.34 9.02 -4.29
CA ARG A 36 -5.60 8.52 -4.86
C ARG A 36 -6.42 7.87 -3.76
N LEU A 37 -7.31 8.65 -3.16
CA LEU A 37 -8.23 8.15 -2.14
C LEU A 37 -9.35 7.34 -2.80
N GLY A 38 -9.74 6.25 -2.17
CA GLY A 38 -10.83 5.38 -2.58
C GLY A 38 -11.56 4.75 -1.41
N GLY A 39 -12.61 4.03 -1.73
CA GLY A 39 -13.45 3.31 -0.78
C GLY A 39 -14.59 2.59 -1.51
N PRO A 40 -15.50 1.91 -0.78
CA PRO A 40 -16.63 1.23 -1.39
C PRO A 40 -17.64 2.21 -1.98
N VAL A 41 -18.35 1.75 -2.99
CA VAL A 41 -19.47 2.45 -3.62
C VAL A 41 -20.76 1.79 -3.13
N PHE A 42 -21.62 2.59 -2.47
CA PHE A 42 -22.92 2.12 -1.96
C PHE A 42 -24.05 2.26 -2.98
N THR A 43 -23.87 3.17 -3.94
CA THR A 43 -24.83 3.34 -5.04
C THR A 43 -24.75 2.14 -5.97
N ARG A 44 -25.92 1.54 -6.28
CA ARG A 44 -26.01 0.47 -7.27
C ARG A 44 -25.64 1.03 -8.65
N TYR A 45 -24.88 0.27 -9.39
CA TYR A 45 -24.49 0.54 -10.78
C TYR A 45 -24.70 -0.73 -11.61
N GLU A 46 -25.04 -0.57 -12.87
CA GLU A 46 -25.32 -1.69 -13.78
C GLU A 46 -24.31 -1.77 -14.95
N ASN A 47 -23.49 -0.71 -15.08
CA ASN A 47 -22.50 -0.62 -16.15
C ASN A 47 -21.29 0.23 -15.72
N PRO A 48 -20.18 0.19 -16.49
CA PRO A 48 -18.95 0.93 -16.17
C PRO A 48 -19.11 2.45 -16.06
N ASP A 49 -19.98 3.08 -16.85
CA ASP A 49 -20.17 4.53 -16.82
C ASP A 49 -20.87 4.97 -15.51
N GLU A 50 -21.87 4.23 -15.07
CA GLU A 50 -22.54 4.45 -13.78
C GLU A 50 -21.58 4.24 -12.60
N TRP A 51 -20.76 3.19 -12.66
CA TRP A 51 -19.72 2.95 -11.65
C TRP A 51 -18.73 4.11 -11.57
N VAL A 52 -18.22 4.58 -12.70
CA VAL A 52 -17.33 5.76 -12.75
C VAL A 52 -18.00 7.00 -12.17
N ASN A 53 -19.27 7.24 -12.50
CA ASN A 53 -20.02 8.36 -11.96
C ASN A 53 -20.21 8.27 -10.45
N ALA A 54 -20.52 7.08 -9.93
CA ALA A 54 -20.66 6.85 -8.50
C ALA A 54 -19.35 7.12 -7.73
N ILE A 55 -18.19 6.69 -8.26
CA ILE A 55 -16.87 6.97 -7.69
C ILE A 55 -16.58 8.48 -7.68
N LYS A 56 -16.84 9.18 -8.80
CA LYS A 56 -16.61 10.61 -8.93
C LYS A 56 -17.50 11.44 -8.00
N LEU A 57 -18.76 11.03 -7.79
CA LEU A 57 -19.66 11.68 -6.84
C LEU A 57 -19.15 11.62 -5.39
N LEU A 58 -18.40 10.57 -5.02
CA LEU A 58 -17.74 10.46 -3.73
C LEU A 58 -16.40 11.23 -3.67
N GLY A 59 -15.96 11.81 -4.78
CA GLY A 59 -14.68 12.49 -4.92
C GLY A 59 -13.49 11.53 -4.84
N TYR A 60 -13.68 10.25 -5.18
CA TYR A 60 -12.62 9.25 -5.19
C TYR A 60 -11.89 9.21 -6.53
N ARG A 61 -10.63 8.78 -6.46
CA ARG A 61 -9.76 8.52 -7.62
C ARG A 61 -9.15 7.12 -7.60
N ALA A 62 -9.55 6.31 -6.63
CA ALA A 62 -9.30 4.89 -6.57
C ALA A 62 -10.58 4.15 -6.19
N ALA A 63 -10.67 2.87 -6.53
CA ALA A 63 -11.82 2.03 -6.25
C ALA A 63 -11.40 0.58 -6.05
N TYR A 64 -12.19 -0.17 -5.31
CA TYR A 64 -12.15 -1.62 -5.29
C TYR A 64 -12.54 -2.20 -6.66
N CYS A 65 -12.09 -3.42 -6.95
CA CYS A 65 -12.46 -4.10 -8.19
C CYS A 65 -14.00 -4.19 -8.32
N PRO A 66 -14.57 -3.71 -9.42
CA PRO A 66 -16.03 -3.68 -9.59
C PRO A 66 -16.66 -5.01 -10.01
N VAL A 67 -15.86 -6.01 -10.35
CA VAL A 67 -16.31 -7.32 -10.86
C VAL A 67 -15.65 -8.45 -10.07
N ASP A 68 -16.23 -9.64 -10.12
CA ASP A 68 -15.69 -10.85 -9.50
C ASP A 68 -15.07 -11.83 -10.53
N ILE A 69 -14.56 -12.95 -10.02
CA ILE A 69 -13.88 -13.99 -10.84
C ILE A 69 -14.79 -14.72 -11.84
N THR A 70 -16.09 -14.43 -11.87
CA THR A 70 -17.05 -15.00 -12.82
C THR A 70 -17.35 -14.07 -14.00
N ALA A 71 -16.85 -12.82 -13.94
CA ALA A 71 -17.06 -11.83 -14.97
C ALA A 71 -16.51 -12.27 -16.33
N SER A 72 -17.18 -11.89 -17.40
CA SER A 72 -16.72 -12.15 -18.76
C SER A 72 -15.52 -11.26 -19.12
N GLN A 73 -14.72 -11.72 -20.08
CA GLN A 73 -13.58 -10.95 -20.59
C GLN A 73 -13.99 -9.58 -21.16
N ASP A 74 -15.16 -9.49 -21.78
CA ASP A 74 -15.68 -8.23 -22.30
C ASP A 74 -16.06 -7.27 -21.17
N GLU A 75 -16.65 -7.76 -20.09
CA GLU A 75 -16.98 -6.99 -18.91
C GLU A 75 -15.72 -6.48 -18.19
N ILE A 76 -14.74 -7.35 -17.94
CA ILE A 76 -13.44 -6.96 -17.35
C ILE A 76 -12.80 -5.85 -18.18
N LYS A 77 -12.76 -6.00 -19.51
CA LYS A 77 -12.21 -5.02 -20.42
C LYS A 77 -12.98 -3.70 -20.40
N ALA A 78 -14.31 -3.74 -20.29
CA ALA A 78 -15.17 -2.56 -20.24
C ALA A 78 -14.87 -1.73 -18.99
N TYR A 79 -14.82 -2.34 -17.80
CA TYR A 79 -14.48 -1.66 -16.55
C TYR A 79 -13.02 -1.15 -16.52
N LYS A 80 -12.06 -1.95 -16.99
CA LYS A 80 -10.66 -1.51 -17.16
C LYS A 80 -10.56 -0.24 -18.00
N ASN A 81 -11.23 -0.21 -19.15
CA ASN A 81 -11.19 0.93 -20.06
C ASN A 81 -11.89 2.16 -19.47
N ALA A 82 -13.01 1.98 -18.78
CA ALA A 82 -13.72 3.05 -18.11
C ALA A 82 -12.88 3.67 -16.97
N ALA A 83 -12.25 2.84 -16.13
CA ALA A 83 -11.33 3.28 -15.10
C ALA A 83 -10.18 4.10 -15.68
N LYS A 84 -9.50 3.57 -16.71
CA LYS A 84 -8.40 4.25 -17.40
C LYS A 84 -8.82 5.60 -17.99
N LYS A 85 -9.97 5.66 -18.69
CA LYS A 85 -10.51 6.89 -19.29
C LYS A 85 -10.87 7.93 -18.24
N ALA A 86 -11.34 7.49 -17.07
CA ALA A 86 -11.75 8.36 -15.98
C ALA A 86 -10.62 8.77 -15.04
N ASP A 87 -9.40 8.27 -15.25
CA ASP A 87 -8.23 8.41 -14.38
C ASP A 87 -8.52 7.91 -12.95
N ILE A 88 -9.16 6.73 -12.86
CA ILE A 88 -9.43 6.00 -11.63
C ILE A 88 -8.52 4.78 -11.58
N ILE A 89 -7.83 4.58 -10.45
CA ILE A 89 -7.06 3.35 -10.19
C ILE A 89 -7.99 2.29 -9.61
N ILE A 90 -8.02 1.10 -10.21
CA ILE A 90 -8.55 -0.09 -9.54
C ILE A 90 -7.47 -0.54 -8.56
N SER A 91 -7.72 -0.34 -7.26
CA SER A 91 -6.72 -0.53 -6.21
C SER A 91 -6.37 -2.00 -6.05
N GLU A 92 -7.38 -2.84 -5.91
CA GLU A 92 -7.16 -4.21 -5.50
C GLU A 92 -8.31 -5.14 -5.86
N VAL A 93 -7.93 -6.42 -6.02
CA VAL A 93 -8.83 -7.57 -6.00
C VAL A 93 -8.63 -8.30 -4.67
N GLY A 94 -9.59 -8.20 -3.76
CA GLY A 94 -9.53 -8.87 -2.45
C GLY A 94 -9.87 -10.35 -2.55
N VAL A 95 -9.10 -11.21 -1.88
CA VAL A 95 -9.34 -12.67 -1.86
C VAL A 95 -10.02 -13.10 -0.57
N TRP A 96 -9.47 -12.70 0.55
CA TRP A 96 -9.96 -12.91 1.92
C TRP A 96 -10.32 -14.36 2.23
N ASN A 97 -9.29 -15.21 2.36
CA ASN A 97 -9.41 -16.60 2.72
C ASN A 97 -8.14 -17.15 3.39
N ASN A 98 -8.19 -18.41 3.85
CA ASN A 98 -7.09 -19.08 4.54
C ASN A 98 -6.38 -20.11 3.64
N PRO A 99 -5.29 -19.75 2.94
CA PRO A 99 -4.56 -20.69 2.09
C PRO A 99 -3.61 -21.62 2.86
N ILE A 100 -3.48 -21.47 4.19
CA ILE A 100 -2.64 -22.30 5.05
C ILE A 100 -3.45 -23.15 6.06
N THR A 101 -4.76 -23.27 5.88
CA THR A 101 -5.62 -24.11 6.73
C THR A 101 -5.10 -25.54 6.78
N SER A 102 -5.35 -26.24 7.91
CA SER A 102 -5.01 -27.68 8.09
C SER A 102 -5.84 -28.58 7.18
N ASP A 103 -7.08 -28.20 6.86
CA ASP A 103 -7.92 -28.94 5.93
C ASP A 103 -7.38 -28.87 4.51
N GLU A 104 -7.04 -30.02 3.94
CA GLU A 104 -6.40 -30.11 2.61
C GLU A 104 -7.34 -29.68 1.49
N ALA A 105 -8.63 -30.01 1.58
CA ALA A 105 -9.61 -29.65 0.54
C ALA A 105 -9.90 -28.16 0.55
N GLU A 106 -10.07 -27.56 1.72
CA GLU A 106 -10.24 -26.13 1.90
C GLU A 106 -8.98 -25.37 1.46
N ARG A 107 -7.79 -25.83 1.84
CA ARG A 107 -6.51 -25.26 1.43
C ARG A 107 -6.36 -25.23 -0.08
N LYS A 108 -6.67 -26.35 -0.76
CA LYS A 108 -6.63 -26.43 -2.22
C LYS A 108 -7.59 -25.43 -2.85
N SER A 109 -8.84 -25.38 -2.39
CA SER A 109 -9.87 -24.44 -2.86
C SER A 109 -9.46 -22.99 -2.61
N ALA A 110 -8.87 -22.70 -1.44
CA ALA A 110 -8.37 -21.37 -1.11
C ALA A 110 -7.26 -20.93 -2.08
N ILE A 111 -6.28 -21.81 -2.35
CA ILE A 111 -5.19 -21.51 -3.30
C ILE A 111 -5.73 -21.30 -4.71
N GLU A 112 -6.67 -22.12 -5.17
CA GLU A 112 -7.31 -21.97 -6.49
C GLU A 112 -8.05 -20.62 -6.61
N LYS A 113 -8.75 -20.18 -5.56
CA LYS A 113 -9.38 -18.85 -5.53
C LYS A 113 -8.34 -17.74 -5.61
N ASN A 114 -7.22 -17.84 -4.89
CA ASN A 114 -6.13 -16.86 -4.96
C ASN A 114 -5.57 -16.75 -6.39
N ILE A 115 -5.36 -17.86 -7.07
CA ILE A 115 -4.88 -17.88 -8.46
C ILE A 115 -5.87 -17.15 -9.39
N LYS A 116 -7.18 -17.45 -9.28
CA LYS A 116 -8.21 -16.80 -10.10
C LYS A 116 -8.34 -15.30 -9.81
N CYS A 117 -8.24 -14.90 -8.55
CA CYS A 117 -8.27 -13.48 -8.16
C CYS A 117 -7.02 -12.74 -8.67
N LEU A 118 -5.84 -13.34 -8.61
CA LEU A 118 -4.62 -12.76 -9.15
C LEU A 118 -4.69 -12.63 -10.68
N GLN A 119 -5.27 -13.61 -11.37
CA GLN A 119 -5.52 -13.53 -12.80
C GLN A 119 -6.48 -12.39 -13.15
N LEU A 120 -7.62 -12.28 -12.45
CA LEU A 120 -8.54 -11.15 -12.59
C LEU A 120 -7.83 -9.80 -12.35
N ALA A 121 -7.01 -9.70 -11.31
CA ALA A 121 -6.27 -8.47 -11.01
C ALA A 121 -5.32 -8.07 -12.15
N ASP A 122 -4.64 -9.03 -12.76
CA ASP A 122 -3.76 -8.78 -13.92
C ASP A 122 -4.55 -8.36 -15.17
N GLU A 123 -5.67 -9.02 -15.43
CA GLU A 123 -6.54 -8.74 -16.59
C GLU A 123 -7.20 -7.36 -16.49
N ILE A 124 -7.73 -7.00 -15.30
CA ILE A 124 -8.39 -5.70 -15.09
C ILE A 124 -7.39 -4.56 -14.84
N ALA A 125 -6.12 -4.88 -14.69
CA ALA A 125 -5.02 -3.97 -14.32
C ALA A 125 -5.23 -3.29 -12.95
N ALA A 126 -5.65 -4.07 -11.96
CA ALA A 126 -5.63 -3.62 -10.58
C ALA A 126 -4.19 -3.50 -10.06
N ASN A 127 -3.94 -2.57 -9.12
CA ASN A 127 -2.61 -2.40 -8.54
C ASN A 127 -2.14 -3.66 -7.81
N CYS A 128 -3.04 -4.40 -7.16
CA CYS A 128 -2.68 -5.67 -6.54
C CYS A 128 -3.87 -6.64 -6.43
N CYS A 129 -3.53 -7.89 -6.18
CA CYS A 129 -4.42 -8.91 -5.63
C CYS A 129 -4.01 -9.10 -4.16
N VAL A 130 -4.90 -8.86 -3.22
CA VAL A 130 -4.58 -8.85 -1.80
C VAL A 130 -5.27 -9.99 -1.06
N ASN A 131 -4.52 -10.62 -0.15
CA ASN A 131 -5.02 -11.55 0.85
C ASN A 131 -4.23 -11.34 2.16
N VAL A 132 -4.63 -12.01 3.23
CA VAL A 132 -3.77 -12.30 4.38
C VAL A 132 -3.09 -13.65 4.18
N SER A 133 -2.02 -13.94 4.91
CA SER A 133 -1.37 -15.25 4.82
C SER A 133 -2.24 -16.42 5.31
N GLY A 134 -3.30 -16.10 6.06
CA GLY A 134 -4.15 -17.05 6.73
C GLY A 134 -3.70 -17.38 8.16
N SER A 135 -4.24 -18.45 8.71
CA SER A 135 -3.99 -18.87 10.09
C SER A 135 -4.00 -20.39 10.26
N ARG A 136 -3.28 -20.87 11.26
CA ARG A 136 -3.36 -22.25 11.76
C ARG A 136 -4.55 -22.46 12.71
N ASN A 137 -5.36 -21.40 12.95
CA ASN A 137 -6.55 -21.48 13.80
C ASN A 137 -7.70 -22.13 13.04
N GLU A 138 -8.23 -23.22 13.59
CA GLU A 138 -9.32 -24.01 12.96
C GLU A 138 -10.69 -23.34 13.08
N LYS A 139 -10.88 -22.39 14.03
CA LYS A 139 -12.17 -21.73 14.28
C LYS A 139 -12.32 -20.42 13.53
N TYR A 140 -11.22 -19.68 13.40
CA TYR A 140 -11.21 -18.34 12.76
C TYR A 140 -10.14 -18.31 11.69
N TRP A 141 -10.53 -18.22 10.46
CA TRP A 141 -9.68 -18.33 9.27
C TRP A 141 -8.46 -17.38 9.25
N ALA A 142 -8.52 -16.26 9.96
CA ALA A 142 -7.44 -15.30 10.15
C ALA A 142 -7.16 -15.02 11.63
N GLY A 143 -7.55 -15.92 12.54
CA GLY A 143 -7.45 -15.74 13.98
C GLY A 143 -6.05 -15.99 14.55
N PRO A 144 -5.82 -15.62 15.83
CA PRO A 144 -4.54 -15.90 16.49
C PRO A 144 -4.35 -17.41 16.70
N HIS A 145 -3.12 -17.88 16.53
CA HIS A 145 -2.70 -19.24 16.84
C HIS A 145 -1.20 -19.25 17.13
N MET A 146 -0.77 -20.11 18.06
CA MET A 146 0.62 -20.16 18.50
C MET A 146 1.62 -20.52 17.39
N GLU A 147 1.19 -21.28 16.40
CA GLU A 147 2.03 -21.71 15.28
C GLU A 147 2.04 -20.69 14.11
N ASN A 148 1.23 -19.67 14.14
CA ASN A 148 1.17 -18.69 13.03
C ASN A 148 2.52 -18.03 12.75
N LEU A 149 3.37 -17.90 13.78
CA LEU A 149 4.69 -17.27 13.68
C LEU A 149 5.84 -18.28 13.74
N SER A 150 5.56 -19.60 13.58
CA SER A 150 6.59 -20.63 13.49
C SER A 150 7.34 -20.56 12.15
N GLU A 151 8.57 -21.09 12.12
CA GLU A 151 9.33 -21.20 10.86
C GLU A 151 8.62 -22.14 9.86
N GLU A 152 7.95 -23.19 10.32
CA GLU A 152 7.14 -24.08 9.46
C GLU A 152 6.03 -23.29 8.75
N THR A 153 5.31 -22.45 9.47
CA THR A 153 4.26 -21.60 8.89
C THR A 153 4.85 -20.55 7.95
N PHE A 154 6.02 -19.99 8.29
CA PHE A 154 6.73 -19.08 7.39
C PHE A 154 7.06 -19.75 6.05
N ASP A 155 7.64 -20.95 6.08
CA ASP A 155 8.01 -21.71 4.88
C ASP A 155 6.75 -22.06 4.06
N MET A 156 5.66 -22.46 4.72
CA MET A 156 4.38 -22.73 4.06
C MET A 156 3.83 -21.49 3.35
N VAL A 157 3.87 -20.33 4.00
CA VAL A 157 3.44 -19.03 3.38
C VAL A 157 4.30 -18.72 2.16
N VAL A 158 5.62 -18.91 2.24
CA VAL A 158 6.54 -18.70 1.12
C VAL A 158 6.22 -19.63 -0.05
N GLU A 159 6.06 -20.92 0.19
CA GLU A 159 5.78 -21.92 -0.86
C GLU A 159 4.43 -21.66 -1.55
N ILE A 160 3.39 -21.40 -0.76
CA ILE A 160 2.04 -21.14 -1.30
C ILE A 160 2.04 -19.84 -2.10
N THR A 161 2.67 -18.79 -1.61
CA THR A 161 2.78 -17.53 -2.33
C THR A 161 3.51 -17.69 -3.67
N ARG A 162 4.61 -18.44 -3.69
CA ARG A 162 5.31 -18.79 -4.93
C ARG A 162 4.40 -19.54 -5.89
N LYS A 163 3.69 -20.56 -5.40
CA LYS A 163 2.75 -21.35 -6.22
C LYS A 163 1.67 -20.49 -6.86
N ILE A 164 1.09 -19.54 -6.12
CA ILE A 164 0.07 -18.63 -6.63
C ILE A 164 0.65 -17.73 -7.72
N ILE A 165 1.80 -17.10 -7.46
CA ILE A 165 2.44 -16.19 -8.41
C ILE A 165 2.90 -16.92 -9.67
N ASP A 166 3.56 -18.07 -9.51
CA ASP A 166 4.10 -18.85 -10.63
C ASP A 166 2.99 -19.43 -11.53
N ALA A 167 1.79 -19.70 -10.98
CA ALA A 167 0.64 -20.16 -11.74
C ALA A 167 0.05 -19.09 -12.68
N VAL A 168 0.19 -17.81 -12.33
CA VAL A 168 -0.36 -16.68 -13.13
C VAL A 168 0.73 -15.95 -13.90
N ASN A 169 1.90 -15.80 -13.30
CA ASN A 169 3.00 -14.98 -13.82
C ASN A 169 2.53 -13.57 -14.21
N PRO A 170 1.98 -12.78 -13.26
CA PRO A 170 1.32 -11.52 -13.54
C PRO A 170 2.27 -10.50 -14.16
N THR A 171 1.74 -9.66 -15.05
CA THR A 171 2.50 -8.66 -15.81
C THR A 171 2.13 -7.22 -15.49
N HIS A 172 0.95 -6.98 -14.93
CA HIS A 172 0.42 -5.65 -14.62
C HIS A 172 0.08 -5.44 -13.15
N THR A 173 0.01 -6.51 -12.38
CA THR A 173 -0.38 -6.52 -10.97
C THR A 173 0.63 -7.26 -10.11
N TRP A 174 0.43 -7.21 -8.80
CA TRP A 174 1.22 -7.93 -7.82
C TRP A 174 0.31 -8.72 -6.88
N TYR A 175 0.75 -9.89 -6.47
CA TYR A 175 0.17 -10.58 -5.33
C TYR A 175 0.73 -9.94 -4.05
N THR A 176 -0.15 -9.57 -3.13
CA THR A 176 0.21 -8.91 -1.88
C THR A 176 -0.39 -9.63 -0.70
N LEU A 177 0.30 -9.58 0.42
CA LEU A 177 -0.24 -9.98 1.72
C LEU A 177 -0.41 -8.73 2.58
N GLU A 178 -1.56 -8.59 3.21
CA GLU A 178 -1.80 -7.57 4.22
C GLU A 178 -1.18 -8.01 5.55
N ALA A 179 -0.62 -7.05 6.30
CA ALA A 179 -0.09 -7.34 7.63
C ALA A 179 -1.19 -7.71 8.61
N MET A 180 -0.90 -8.69 9.47
CA MET A 180 -1.78 -9.11 10.55
C MET A 180 -1.01 -9.15 11.88
N PRO A 181 -1.64 -8.81 13.03
CA PRO A 181 -0.96 -8.75 14.32
C PRO A 181 -0.28 -10.07 14.76
N TRP A 182 -0.80 -11.19 14.30
CA TRP A 182 -0.42 -12.55 14.74
C TRP A 182 -0.13 -13.52 13.60
N ALA A 183 0.13 -13.03 12.40
CA ALA A 183 0.50 -13.83 11.25
C ALA A 183 1.53 -13.10 10.38
N PHE A 184 2.23 -13.79 9.49
CA PHE A 184 3.16 -13.16 8.55
C PHE A 184 2.39 -12.46 7.42
N PRO A 185 2.79 -11.22 7.03
CA PRO A 185 3.72 -10.34 7.71
C PRO A 185 3.06 -9.58 8.88
N TYR A 186 3.82 -9.20 9.90
CA TYR A 186 3.34 -8.43 11.06
C TYR A 186 4.17 -7.16 11.33
N SER A 187 5.20 -6.92 10.55
CA SER A 187 6.08 -5.75 10.67
C SER A 187 6.83 -5.49 9.36
N ALA A 188 7.44 -4.31 9.23
CA ALA A 188 8.26 -4.00 8.06
C ALA A 188 9.41 -4.99 7.84
N ASP A 189 10.05 -5.45 8.91
CA ASP A 189 11.14 -6.43 8.81
C ASP A 189 10.64 -7.82 8.44
N SER A 190 9.45 -8.24 8.91
CA SER A 190 8.85 -9.50 8.49
C SER A 190 8.42 -9.48 7.02
N TYR A 191 7.98 -8.32 6.49
CA TYR A 191 7.78 -8.15 5.04
C TYR A 191 9.07 -8.33 4.25
N LEU A 192 10.16 -7.68 4.68
CA LEU A 192 11.46 -7.83 3.99
C LEU A 192 11.95 -9.28 4.02
N LYS A 193 11.73 -10.00 5.14
CA LYS A 193 12.04 -11.44 5.24
C LYS A 193 11.23 -12.24 4.21
N LEU A 194 9.93 -11.97 4.08
CA LEU A 194 9.06 -12.63 3.09
C LEU A 194 9.45 -12.28 1.65
N ILE A 195 9.67 -10.99 1.33
CA ILE A 195 10.07 -10.55 -0.01
C ILE A 195 11.33 -11.29 -0.45
N LYS A 196 12.33 -11.33 0.43
CA LYS A 196 13.58 -12.05 0.16
C LYS A 196 13.38 -13.55 0.00
N ALA A 197 12.55 -14.16 0.85
CA ALA A 197 12.32 -15.60 0.81
C ALA A 197 11.46 -16.03 -0.39
N ILE A 198 10.41 -15.28 -0.71
CA ILE A 198 9.53 -15.57 -1.86
C ILE A 198 10.31 -15.43 -3.17
N ASP A 199 11.15 -14.39 -3.29
CA ASP A 199 12.00 -14.16 -4.46
C ASP A 199 11.22 -14.25 -5.79
N ARG A 200 10.12 -13.50 -5.88
CA ARG A 200 9.28 -13.36 -7.09
C ARG A 200 8.98 -11.89 -7.35
N LYS A 201 9.18 -11.42 -8.58
CA LYS A 201 8.86 -10.05 -8.99
C LYS A 201 7.38 -9.72 -8.85
N GLY A 202 6.52 -10.74 -8.91
CA GLY A 202 5.07 -10.61 -8.74
C GLY A 202 4.63 -10.50 -7.28
N PHE A 203 5.53 -10.49 -6.28
CA PHE A 203 5.19 -10.28 -4.87
C PHE A 203 5.44 -8.84 -4.44
N ALA A 204 4.51 -8.25 -3.68
CA ALA A 204 4.61 -6.87 -3.20
C ALA A 204 3.90 -6.70 -1.84
N VAL A 205 3.73 -5.45 -1.42
CA VAL A 205 3.19 -5.05 -0.10
C VAL A 205 1.83 -4.39 -0.27
N HIS A 206 0.87 -4.84 0.52
CA HIS A 206 -0.34 -4.11 0.85
C HIS A 206 -0.17 -3.59 2.28
N LEU A 207 -0.07 -2.27 2.44
CA LEU A 207 0.28 -1.68 3.73
C LEU A 207 -0.97 -1.25 4.50
N ASP A 208 -1.21 -1.88 5.64
CA ASP A 208 -2.13 -1.43 6.66
C ASP A 208 -1.37 -1.10 7.95
N PRO A 209 -1.14 0.17 8.24
CA PRO A 209 -0.41 0.55 9.44
C PRO A 209 -1.13 0.20 10.74
N VAL A 210 -2.48 0.18 10.75
CA VAL A 210 -3.25 -0.11 11.97
C VAL A 210 -3.01 -1.54 12.44
N ASN A 211 -2.98 -2.49 11.51
CA ASN A 211 -2.73 -3.90 11.81
C ASN A 211 -1.31 -4.16 12.37
N MET A 212 -0.40 -3.18 12.27
CA MET A 212 0.94 -3.24 12.85
C MET A 212 1.05 -2.58 14.23
N VAL A 213 0.00 -1.89 14.70
CA VAL A 213 -0.02 -1.28 16.04
C VAL A 213 -0.47 -2.32 17.06
N VAL A 214 0.50 -3.07 17.60
CA VAL A 214 0.23 -4.25 18.44
C VAL A 214 0.66 -4.07 19.91
N SER A 215 1.09 -2.88 20.29
CA SER A 215 1.51 -2.58 21.66
C SER A 215 1.34 -1.10 22.00
N PRO A 216 1.27 -0.73 23.29
CA PRO A 216 1.27 0.67 23.71
C PRO A 216 2.48 1.46 23.21
N GLU A 217 3.66 0.84 23.16
CA GLU A 217 4.87 1.48 22.66
C GLU A 217 4.70 1.90 21.20
N ILE A 218 4.23 0.99 20.36
CA ILE A 218 3.97 1.27 18.93
C ILE A 218 2.83 2.28 18.79
N TYR A 219 1.76 2.14 19.58
CA TYR A 219 0.61 3.04 19.57
C TYR A 219 1.03 4.50 19.80
N PHE A 220 1.81 4.77 20.84
CA PHE A 220 2.27 6.12 21.16
C PHE A 220 3.36 6.64 20.21
N ASN A 221 4.01 5.76 19.44
CA ASN A 221 5.07 6.08 18.48
C ASN A 221 4.71 5.67 17.05
N ASN A 222 3.42 5.53 16.71
CA ASN A 222 2.99 5.00 15.42
C ASN A 222 3.50 5.82 14.23
N GLY A 223 3.67 7.13 14.36
CA GLY A 223 4.29 7.94 13.30
C GLY A 223 5.72 7.52 12.96
N LYS A 224 6.53 7.08 13.96
CA LYS A 224 7.86 6.51 13.72
C LYS A 224 7.73 5.16 12.99
N MET A 225 6.87 4.28 13.45
CA MET A 225 6.61 2.98 12.83
C MET A 225 6.17 3.14 11.37
N ILE A 226 5.24 4.06 11.08
CA ILE A 226 4.81 4.38 9.70
C ILE A 226 5.99 4.84 8.85
N GLY A 227 6.78 5.81 9.34
CA GLY A 227 7.97 6.29 8.62
C GLY A 227 8.98 5.18 8.31
N GLU A 228 9.20 4.24 9.25
CA GLU A 228 10.05 3.07 9.04
C GLU A 228 9.46 2.11 7.99
N CYS A 229 8.14 1.90 7.97
CA CYS A 229 7.48 1.10 6.95
C CYS A 229 7.75 1.66 5.54
N PHE A 230 7.52 2.96 5.34
CA PHE A 230 7.76 3.58 4.04
C PHE A 230 9.24 3.62 3.66
N ALA A 231 10.14 3.85 4.62
CA ALA A 231 11.58 3.82 4.37
C ALA A 231 12.08 2.45 3.90
N LYS A 232 11.55 1.36 4.48
CA LYS A 232 11.94 -0.01 4.19
C LYS A 232 11.18 -0.61 3.00
N LEU A 233 9.90 -0.33 2.88
CA LEU A 233 8.98 -1.02 2.00
C LEU A 233 8.50 -0.17 0.81
N GLY A 234 8.76 1.15 0.79
CA GLY A 234 8.24 2.10 -0.21
C GLY A 234 8.23 1.58 -1.65
N PRO A 235 9.33 1.02 -2.19
CA PRO A 235 9.36 0.49 -3.56
C PRO A 235 8.41 -0.67 -3.83
N PHE A 236 8.00 -1.37 -2.76
CA PHE A 236 7.15 -2.56 -2.85
C PHE A 236 5.68 -2.27 -2.57
N ILE A 237 5.32 -1.12 -1.96
CA ILE A 237 3.93 -0.80 -1.60
C ILE A 237 3.11 -0.57 -2.88
N LYS A 238 1.97 -1.26 -3.01
CA LYS A 238 1.07 -1.19 -4.16
C LYS A 238 -0.32 -0.69 -3.82
N SER A 239 -0.74 -0.81 -2.56
CA SER A 239 -1.98 -0.30 -2.01
C SER A 239 -1.82 -0.08 -0.52
N CYS A 240 -2.64 0.81 0.06
CA CYS A 240 -2.70 1.03 1.49
C CYS A 240 -4.15 1.04 1.96
N HIS A 241 -4.41 0.53 3.18
CA HIS A 241 -5.68 0.74 3.87
C HIS A 241 -5.63 1.93 4.84
N ALA A 242 -6.76 2.60 4.97
CA ALA A 242 -6.98 3.73 5.85
C ALA A 242 -7.98 3.37 6.94
N LYS A 243 -7.48 3.08 8.10
CA LYS A 243 -8.21 2.87 9.36
C LYS A 243 -7.65 3.79 10.44
N ASP A 244 -8.20 3.73 11.63
CA ASP A 244 -7.62 4.39 12.79
C ASP A 244 -7.67 3.46 14.00
N ILE A 245 -7.05 3.84 15.09
CA ILE A 245 -6.88 2.97 16.26
C ILE A 245 -6.91 3.79 17.55
N ILE A 246 -7.58 3.27 18.56
CA ILE A 246 -7.56 3.81 19.93
C ILE A 246 -7.09 2.75 20.90
N ILE A 247 -6.45 3.22 21.99
CA ILE A 247 -6.26 2.40 23.18
C ILE A 247 -7.38 2.73 24.19
N ARG A 248 -7.98 1.71 24.75
CA ARG A 248 -9.02 1.91 25.76
C ARG A 248 -8.39 2.36 27.08
N GLU A 249 -8.90 3.47 27.62
CA GLU A 249 -8.41 4.08 28.85
C GLU A 249 -9.17 3.59 30.12
N ASP A 250 -10.29 2.90 29.91
CA ASP A 250 -11.21 2.45 30.97
C ASP A 250 -10.91 1.03 31.49
N ILE A 251 -9.89 0.36 30.93
CA ILE A 251 -9.50 -0.99 31.33
C ILE A 251 -7.98 -1.07 31.63
N TYR A 252 -7.63 -2.01 32.51
CA TYR A 252 -6.28 -2.08 33.06
C TYR A 252 -5.24 -2.69 32.08
N LEU A 253 -5.66 -3.67 31.27
CA LEU A 253 -4.81 -4.28 30.27
C LEU A 253 -4.92 -3.51 28.96
N PRO A 254 -3.83 -3.35 28.20
CA PRO A 254 -3.87 -2.72 26.88
C PRO A 254 -4.89 -3.39 25.99
N HIS A 255 -5.85 -2.62 25.53
CA HIS A 255 -6.84 -3.05 24.54
C HIS A 255 -6.89 -2.00 23.44
N LEU A 256 -6.65 -2.45 22.22
CA LEU A 256 -6.58 -1.62 21.04
C LEU A 256 -7.80 -1.92 20.18
N ASP A 257 -8.59 -0.90 19.91
CA ASP A 257 -9.77 -1.00 19.04
C ASP A 257 -9.51 -0.29 17.72
N GLU A 258 -9.83 -0.96 16.61
CA GLU A 258 -9.93 -0.35 15.30
C GLU A 258 -11.13 0.61 15.29
N VAL A 259 -10.93 1.79 14.74
CA VAL A 259 -11.96 2.82 14.64
C VAL A 259 -11.88 3.56 13.30
N ARG A 260 -12.89 4.36 13.00
CA ARG A 260 -12.95 5.20 11.80
C ARG A 260 -11.79 6.22 11.77
N ALA A 261 -11.18 6.40 10.60
CA ALA A 261 -10.16 7.44 10.38
C ALA A 261 -10.64 8.80 10.89
N GLY A 262 -9.84 9.43 11.74
CA GLY A 262 -10.12 10.69 12.41
C GLY A 262 -10.78 10.57 13.79
N THR A 263 -11.01 9.36 14.29
CA THR A 263 -11.52 9.15 15.66
C THR A 263 -10.50 8.46 16.57
N GLY A 264 -9.35 8.08 16.02
CA GLY A 264 -8.24 7.45 16.73
C GLY A 264 -7.00 8.33 16.86
N LYS A 265 -5.85 7.70 16.93
CA LYS A 265 -4.54 8.34 17.13
C LYS A 265 -3.49 7.93 16.10
N LEU A 266 -3.88 7.33 14.97
CA LEU A 266 -2.93 7.06 13.89
C LEU A 266 -2.37 8.39 13.36
N ASN A 267 -1.07 8.46 13.15
CA ASN A 267 -0.43 9.68 12.68
C ASN A 267 -0.62 9.86 11.16
N TYR A 268 -1.81 10.32 10.78
CA TYR A 268 -2.16 10.57 9.39
C TYR A 268 -1.28 11.63 8.71
N ALA A 269 -0.73 12.60 9.45
CA ALA A 269 0.17 13.59 8.88
C ALA A 269 1.45 12.94 8.33
N VAL A 270 2.04 12.01 9.10
CA VAL A 270 3.18 11.20 8.64
C VAL A 270 2.75 10.25 7.52
N PHE A 271 1.64 9.54 7.70
CA PHE A 271 1.16 8.57 6.72
C PHE A 271 0.96 9.19 5.34
N LEU A 272 0.21 10.28 5.25
CA LEU A 272 -0.06 10.96 3.98
C LEU A 272 1.19 11.60 3.39
N LYS A 273 2.09 12.13 4.22
CA LYS A 273 3.37 12.69 3.77
C LYS A 273 4.26 11.61 3.13
N GLU A 274 4.35 10.44 3.74
CA GLU A 274 5.16 9.34 3.19
C GLU A 274 4.49 8.73 1.96
N LEU A 275 3.18 8.47 2.00
CA LEU A 275 2.42 7.96 0.87
C LEU A 275 2.46 8.90 -0.34
N GLY A 276 2.37 10.21 -0.09
CA GLY A 276 2.48 11.23 -1.14
C GLY A 276 3.81 11.26 -1.88
N LYS A 277 4.85 10.57 -1.43
CA LYS A 277 6.12 10.39 -2.16
C LYS A 277 6.07 9.24 -3.16
N LEU A 278 5.07 8.37 -3.04
CA LEU A 278 4.88 7.23 -3.94
C LEU A 278 3.92 7.62 -5.06
N GLN A 279 4.22 7.18 -6.28
CA GLN A 279 3.40 7.45 -7.42
C GLN A 279 2.32 6.37 -7.57
N ASP A 280 1.07 6.79 -7.77
CA ASP A 280 -0.06 5.91 -8.08
C ASP A 280 -0.32 4.77 -7.07
N VAL A 281 0.04 4.97 -5.81
CA VAL A 281 -0.32 4.06 -4.72
C VAL A 281 -1.62 4.57 -4.08
N PRO A 282 -2.73 3.82 -4.19
CA PRO A 282 -4.01 4.22 -3.63
C PRO A 282 -4.07 4.06 -2.11
N LEU A 283 -4.93 4.88 -1.50
CA LEU A 283 -5.32 4.80 -0.10
C LEU A 283 -6.80 4.43 -0.02
N MET A 284 -7.12 3.25 0.46
CA MET A 284 -8.47 2.72 0.47
C MET A 284 -9.06 2.76 1.88
N LEU A 285 -10.23 3.39 2.00
CA LEU A 285 -11.03 3.36 3.23
C LEU A 285 -11.71 2.01 3.38
N GLU A 286 -11.66 1.43 4.59
CA GLU A 286 -12.31 0.14 4.85
C GLU A 286 -12.92 0.02 6.25
N HIS A 287 -13.62 -1.08 6.50
CA HIS A 287 -14.18 -1.53 7.78
C HIS A 287 -15.16 -0.54 8.44
N LEU A 288 -15.89 0.24 7.64
CA LEU A 288 -16.96 1.10 8.12
C LEU A 288 -18.32 0.56 7.68
N ASN A 289 -19.37 0.92 8.42
CA ASN A 289 -20.69 0.30 8.21
C ASN A 289 -21.60 1.11 7.28
N THR A 290 -21.39 2.41 7.19
CA THR A 290 -22.29 3.31 6.46
C THR A 290 -21.55 4.25 5.52
N GLN A 291 -22.26 4.73 4.50
CA GLN A 291 -21.74 5.72 3.57
C GLN A 291 -21.35 7.02 4.29
N GLU A 292 -22.05 7.42 5.32
CA GLU A 292 -21.76 8.60 6.13
C GLU A 292 -20.47 8.48 6.91
N GLU A 293 -20.17 7.27 7.42
CA GLU A 293 -18.88 7.00 8.08
C GLU A 293 -17.73 7.06 7.09
N TYR A 294 -17.87 6.48 5.90
CA TYR A 294 -16.88 6.57 4.83
C TYR A 294 -16.67 8.02 4.38
N LYS A 295 -17.76 8.79 4.25
CA LYS A 295 -17.66 10.22 3.93
C LYS A 295 -16.90 10.98 5.01
N SER A 296 -17.21 10.74 6.28
CA SER A 296 -16.54 11.41 7.41
C SER A 296 -15.06 11.05 7.47
N ALA A 297 -14.68 9.81 7.20
CA ALA A 297 -13.28 9.37 7.10
C ALA A 297 -12.55 10.04 5.94
N ALA A 298 -13.19 10.11 4.76
CA ALA A 298 -12.64 10.77 3.59
C ALA A 298 -12.42 12.28 3.82
N ASP A 299 -13.39 12.95 4.44
CA ASP A 299 -13.32 14.38 4.75
C ASP A 299 -12.17 14.67 5.73
N TYR A 300 -11.99 13.84 6.77
CA TYR A 300 -10.86 13.95 7.70
C TYR A 300 -9.51 13.78 6.97
N ILE A 301 -9.36 12.76 6.14
CA ILE A 301 -8.12 12.54 5.38
C ILE A 301 -7.81 13.73 4.46
N ARG A 302 -8.81 14.27 3.76
CA ARG A 302 -8.66 15.46 2.92
C ARG A 302 -8.26 16.70 3.72
N GLU A 303 -8.82 16.87 4.93
CA GLU A 303 -8.45 17.97 5.83
C GLU A 303 -6.99 17.85 6.27
N VAL A 304 -6.56 16.67 6.74
CA VAL A 304 -5.16 16.44 7.11
C VAL A 304 -4.23 16.67 5.93
N ALA A 305 -4.57 16.18 4.75
CA ALA A 305 -3.79 16.40 3.53
C ALA A 305 -3.65 17.87 3.19
N LYS A 306 -4.77 18.61 3.19
CA LYS A 306 -4.78 20.06 2.97
C LYS A 306 -3.89 20.81 3.94
N ASN A 307 -3.95 20.50 5.23
CA ASN A 307 -3.15 21.13 6.28
C ASN A 307 -1.65 20.83 6.13
N ASN A 308 -1.28 19.79 5.40
CA ASN A 308 0.10 19.39 5.11
C ASN A 308 0.53 19.71 3.66
N GLY A 309 -0.26 20.40 2.87
CA GLY A 309 0.06 20.79 1.49
C GLY A 309 0.06 19.61 0.49
N ILE A 310 -0.64 18.53 0.82
CA ILE A 310 -0.75 17.30 0.03
C ILE A 310 -2.07 17.35 -0.76
N ILE A 311 -2.08 16.83 -1.99
CA ILE A 311 -3.28 16.71 -2.83
C ILE A 311 -3.87 15.30 -2.64
N VAL A 312 -5.17 15.23 -2.41
CA VAL A 312 -5.94 13.98 -2.30
C VAL A 312 -7.17 14.08 -3.20
#